data_8b046d9c8511167916e0a17f20753130
#
_entry.id   8b046d9c8511167916e0a17f20753130
#
_cell.length_a   1.000
_cell.length_b   1.000
_cell.length_c   1.000
_cell.angle_alpha   90.00
_cell.angle_beta   90.00
_cell.angle_gamma   90.00
#
_symmetry.space_group_name_H-M   'P 1'
#
loop_
_entity.id
_entity.type
_entity.pdbx_description
1 polymer ?
#
loop_
_entity_poly.entity_id
_entity_poly.type
_entity_poly.pdbx_seq_one_letter_code
_entity_poly.pdbx_strand_id
1 'polypeptide(L)'
;MTDRAIKCRLPNSSDEPDVYFNDDYLYFGDVVNPPEASDRQADAIWKLLSLVQGSPVLELGCGYGRITNRLAKKGARLTGLDISPILLKKAKADAAESGVDVEYVLGDMRSLPWRDRFDAAFLWYLTFGYFGDADNERVLREAASSLRKGGRLLIDHVNSFAVPSHEAPICYVAQRNDDLRIDMVSTEVLTGRRHCDRLIVRNGCVRRTHLYYRLYGFAEYARMLRSAGFESVDAYGEEGAAFTSDGPRLVIVAHK
;
A
#
# COMPACT_ATOMS: atom_id res chain seq x y z
N MET A 1 -28.47 2.66 -38.82
CA MET A 1 -27.79 2.33 -37.55
C MET A 1 -26.30 2.38 -37.83
N THR A 2 -25.66 3.49 -37.50
CA THR A 2 -24.25 3.69 -37.76
C THR A 2 -23.47 3.09 -36.59
N ASP A 3 -22.77 2.01 -36.88
CA ASP A 3 -21.84 1.31 -36.02
C ASP A 3 -20.65 2.25 -35.68
N ARG A 4 -20.74 2.96 -34.56
CA ARG A 4 -19.62 3.73 -34.03
C ARG A 4 -18.74 2.78 -33.25
N ALA A 5 -17.80 2.16 -33.93
CA ALA A 5 -16.71 1.45 -33.28
C ALA A 5 -15.98 2.41 -32.33
N ILE A 6 -16.12 2.21 -31.04
CA ILE A 6 -15.39 2.94 -30.01
C ILE A 6 -13.93 2.44 -30.10
N LYS A 7 -13.06 3.24 -30.72
CA LYS A 7 -11.62 2.96 -30.75
C LYS A 7 -11.02 3.26 -29.37
N CYS A 8 -11.02 2.27 -28.51
CA CYS A 8 -10.25 2.32 -27.28
C CYS A 8 -8.78 2.04 -27.62
N ARG A 9 -7.90 3.02 -27.45
CA ARG A 9 -6.45 2.79 -27.51
C ARG A 9 -6.07 2.02 -26.23
N LEU A 10 -5.59 0.80 -26.40
CA LEU A 10 -4.93 0.07 -25.32
C LEU A 10 -3.61 0.80 -25.00
N PRO A 11 -3.38 1.26 -23.76
CA PRO A 11 -2.05 1.72 -23.39
C PRO A 11 -1.08 0.54 -23.48
N ASN A 12 0.14 0.78 -23.92
CA ASN A 12 1.22 -0.20 -23.78
C ASN A 12 1.35 -0.51 -22.28
N SER A 13 1.53 -1.79 -21.95
CA SER A 13 1.81 -2.22 -20.60
C SER A 13 3.06 -1.50 -20.10
N SER A 14 2.93 -0.52 -19.21
CA SER A 14 4.05 0.08 -18.51
C SER A 14 4.09 -0.52 -17.11
N ASP A 15 5.26 -1.00 -16.71
CA ASP A 15 5.53 -1.52 -15.35
C ASP A 15 5.66 -0.36 -14.33
N GLU A 16 5.23 0.84 -14.69
CA GLU A 16 5.34 2.02 -13.85
C GLU A 16 4.14 2.12 -12.90
N PRO A 17 4.37 2.23 -11.57
CA PRO A 17 3.30 2.25 -10.56
C PRO A 17 2.29 3.38 -10.75
N ASP A 18 2.69 4.54 -11.31
CA ASP A 18 1.81 5.69 -11.54
C ASP A 18 0.70 5.41 -12.57
N VAL A 19 0.96 4.54 -13.55
CA VAL A 19 -0.05 4.10 -14.53
C VAL A 19 -1.12 3.20 -13.89
N TYR A 20 -0.74 2.46 -12.87
CA TYR A 20 -1.63 1.55 -12.16
C TYR A 20 -2.53 2.28 -11.16
N PHE A 21 -2.00 3.32 -10.48
CA PHE A 21 -2.68 4.11 -9.46
C PHE A 21 -3.31 5.37 -10.04
N ASN A 22 -4.43 5.21 -10.74
CA ASN A 22 -5.12 6.21 -11.56
C ASN A 22 -6.62 6.37 -11.16
N ASP A 23 -7.42 7.03 -12.01
CA ASP A 23 -8.85 7.22 -11.80
C ASP A 23 -9.65 5.91 -11.69
N ASP A 24 -9.24 4.84 -12.37
CA ASP A 24 -9.91 3.54 -12.26
C ASP A 24 -9.62 2.90 -10.89
N TYR A 25 -8.39 3.10 -10.36
CA TYR A 25 -8.06 2.67 -9.01
C TYR A 25 -8.95 3.37 -7.96
N LEU A 26 -9.16 4.67 -8.11
CA LEU A 26 -10.09 5.44 -7.25
C LEU A 26 -11.53 4.96 -7.38
N TYR A 27 -11.98 4.75 -8.61
CA TYR A 27 -13.36 4.36 -8.89
C TYR A 27 -13.77 3.07 -8.19
N PHE A 28 -12.88 2.08 -8.12
CA PHE A 28 -13.13 0.81 -7.42
C PHE A 28 -12.68 0.81 -5.95
N GLY A 29 -12.12 1.91 -5.46
CA GLY A 29 -11.47 2.00 -4.15
C GLY A 29 -12.34 1.54 -2.99
N ASP A 30 -13.56 2.06 -2.88
CA ASP A 30 -14.49 1.74 -1.78
C ASP A 30 -15.09 0.33 -1.89
N VAL A 31 -15.19 -0.20 -3.11
CA VAL A 31 -15.66 -1.58 -3.31
C VAL A 31 -14.61 -2.58 -2.84
N VAL A 32 -13.34 -2.28 -3.09
CA VAL A 32 -12.21 -3.15 -2.71
C VAL A 32 -11.85 -2.99 -1.24
N ASN A 33 -11.98 -1.77 -0.71
CA ASN A 33 -11.65 -1.41 0.67
C ASN A 33 -12.83 -0.66 1.30
N PRO A 34 -13.86 -1.38 1.78
CA PRO A 34 -15.02 -0.74 2.39
C PRO A 34 -14.63 0.09 3.62
N PRO A 35 -15.41 1.14 3.93
CA PRO A 35 -15.14 2.05 5.05
C PRO A 35 -14.90 1.33 6.38
N GLU A 36 -15.71 0.33 6.70
CA GLU A 36 -15.63 -0.42 7.97
C GLU A 36 -14.32 -1.21 8.10
N ALA A 37 -13.82 -1.78 6.98
CA ALA A 37 -12.51 -2.44 6.97
C ALA A 37 -11.38 -1.41 7.17
N SER A 38 -11.53 -0.22 6.57
CA SER A 38 -10.58 0.87 6.73
C SER A 38 -10.51 1.40 8.16
N ASP A 39 -11.67 1.43 8.87
CA ASP A 39 -11.75 1.82 10.28
C ASP A 39 -11.03 0.82 11.18
N ARG A 40 -11.28 -0.50 11.00
CA ARG A 40 -10.57 -1.55 11.75
C ARG A 40 -9.07 -1.53 11.51
N GLN A 41 -8.65 -1.31 10.27
CA GLN A 41 -7.23 -1.21 9.89
C GLN A 41 -6.56 -0.01 10.56
N ALA A 42 -7.21 1.15 10.59
CA ALA A 42 -6.69 2.33 11.30
C ALA A 42 -6.56 2.07 12.81
N ASP A 43 -7.52 1.34 13.42
CA ASP A 43 -7.45 0.93 14.83
C ASP A 43 -6.28 -0.01 15.10
N ALA A 44 -6.04 -0.97 14.22
CA ALA A 44 -4.91 -1.90 14.32
C ALA A 44 -3.57 -1.16 14.22
N ILE A 45 -3.41 -0.26 13.24
CA ILE A 45 -2.20 0.57 13.07
C ILE A 45 -1.95 1.43 14.31
N TRP A 46 -3.01 2.06 14.85
CA TRP A 46 -2.90 2.88 16.06
C TRP A 46 -2.33 2.10 17.25
N LYS A 47 -2.82 0.87 17.46
CA LYS A 47 -2.37 -0.03 18.53
C LYS A 47 -0.94 -0.53 18.28
N LEU A 48 -0.65 -1.07 17.12
CA LEU A 48 0.64 -1.67 16.76
C LEU A 48 1.78 -0.66 16.82
N LEU A 49 1.54 0.57 16.37
CA LEU A 49 2.51 1.64 16.45
C LEU A 49 2.52 2.37 17.80
N SER A 50 1.62 1.99 18.74
CA SER A 50 1.45 2.63 20.05
C SER A 50 1.28 4.16 19.94
N LEU A 51 0.46 4.61 18.99
CA LEU A 51 0.23 6.02 18.75
C LEU A 51 -0.53 6.67 19.91
N VAL A 52 -0.23 7.93 20.14
CA VAL A 52 -0.95 8.80 21.08
C VAL A 52 -1.39 10.08 20.38
N GLN A 53 -2.23 10.87 21.04
CA GLN A 53 -2.63 12.18 20.52
C GLN A 53 -1.41 13.04 20.20
N GLY A 54 -1.37 13.59 19.00
CA GLY A 54 -0.27 14.44 18.53
C GLY A 54 0.97 13.70 18.03
N SER A 55 1.00 12.35 18.03
CA SER A 55 2.12 11.59 17.44
C SER A 55 2.38 12.01 15.99
N PRO A 56 3.60 12.42 15.62
CA PRO A 56 3.97 12.67 14.23
C PRO A 56 4.19 11.34 13.50
N VAL A 57 3.39 11.10 12.46
CA VAL A 57 3.34 9.82 11.73
C VAL A 57 3.48 10.05 10.22
N LEU A 58 4.26 9.20 9.55
CA LEU A 58 4.43 9.18 8.10
C LEU A 58 3.75 7.96 7.49
N GLU A 59 2.87 8.17 6.51
CA GLU A 59 2.41 7.09 5.62
C GLU A 59 3.15 7.18 4.29
N LEU A 60 3.83 6.10 3.90
CA LEU A 60 4.51 5.94 2.62
C LEU A 60 3.58 5.22 1.63
N GLY A 61 3.29 5.86 0.49
CA GLY A 61 2.29 5.39 -0.46
C GLY A 61 0.87 5.53 0.10
N CYS A 62 0.52 6.73 0.59
CA CYS A 62 -0.76 6.98 1.26
C CYS A 62 -1.99 6.90 0.34
N GLY A 63 -1.78 6.86 -0.99
CA GLY A 63 -2.84 6.81 -1.97
C GLY A 63 -3.83 7.96 -1.82
N TYR A 64 -5.12 7.65 -1.81
CA TYR A 64 -6.18 8.63 -1.61
C TYR A 64 -6.49 8.94 -0.14
N GLY A 65 -5.56 8.66 0.77
CA GLY A 65 -5.65 9.05 2.18
C GLY A 65 -6.61 8.21 3.02
N ARG A 66 -6.94 7.01 2.58
CA ARG A 66 -7.92 6.12 3.22
C ARG A 66 -7.60 5.86 4.70
N ILE A 67 -6.35 5.55 5.01
CA ILE A 67 -5.88 5.32 6.39
C ILE A 67 -5.39 6.62 7.02
N THR A 68 -4.64 7.44 6.29
CA THR A 68 -4.11 8.73 6.76
C THR A 68 -5.19 9.60 7.42
N ASN A 69 -6.33 9.82 6.72
CA ASN A 69 -7.41 10.68 7.22
C ASN A 69 -8.06 10.11 8.50
N ARG A 70 -8.15 8.77 8.61
CA ARG A 70 -8.69 8.10 9.80
C ARG A 70 -7.79 8.25 11.01
N LEU A 71 -6.48 8.09 10.83
CA LEU A 71 -5.52 8.30 11.91
C LEU A 71 -5.44 9.78 12.33
N ALA A 72 -5.59 10.72 11.38
CA ALA A 72 -5.71 12.14 11.69
C ALA A 72 -6.96 12.44 12.52
N LYS A 73 -8.12 11.85 12.20
CA LYS A 73 -9.35 11.94 13.02
C LYS A 73 -9.16 11.40 14.43
N LYS A 74 -8.31 10.40 14.61
CA LYS A 74 -7.94 9.85 15.92
C LYS A 74 -6.96 10.76 16.68
N GLY A 75 -6.43 11.81 16.04
CA GLY A 75 -5.62 12.87 16.64
C GLY A 75 -4.12 12.74 16.43
N ALA A 76 -3.63 11.86 15.56
CA ALA A 76 -2.23 11.87 15.15
C ALA A 76 -1.96 13.01 14.15
N ARG A 77 -0.71 13.49 14.10
CA ARG A 77 -0.25 14.47 13.09
C ARG A 77 0.30 13.72 11.89
N LEU A 78 -0.47 13.65 10.81
CA LEU A 78 -0.13 12.84 9.65
C LEU A 78 0.61 13.63 8.56
N THR A 79 1.63 12.99 8.02
CA THR A 79 2.22 13.32 6.73
C THR A 79 2.00 12.11 5.81
N GLY A 80 1.31 12.30 4.68
CA GLY A 80 1.09 11.27 3.67
C GLY A 80 1.92 11.55 2.43
N LEU A 81 2.77 10.61 2.01
CA LEU A 81 3.56 10.70 0.78
C LEU A 81 3.03 9.70 -0.24
N ASP A 82 2.82 10.17 -1.48
CA ASP A 82 2.48 9.31 -2.62
C ASP A 82 3.07 9.85 -3.92
N ILE A 83 3.27 8.97 -4.90
CA ILE A 83 3.79 9.33 -6.22
C ILE A 83 2.67 9.79 -7.17
N SER A 84 1.41 9.47 -6.88
CA SER A 84 0.26 9.76 -7.74
C SER A 84 -0.39 11.12 -7.39
N PRO A 85 -0.30 12.14 -8.26
CA PRO A 85 -0.96 13.42 -8.02
C PRO A 85 -2.48 13.31 -8.03
N ILE A 86 -3.05 12.34 -8.76
CA ILE A 86 -4.49 12.07 -8.82
C ILE A 86 -4.99 11.58 -7.46
N LEU A 87 -4.29 10.61 -6.87
CA LEU A 87 -4.66 10.08 -5.56
C LEU A 87 -4.52 11.13 -4.47
N LEU A 88 -3.44 11.91 -4.48
CA LEU A 88 -3.23 12.98 -3.52
C LEU A 88 -4.27 14.10 -3.62
N LYS A 89 -4.77 14.39 -4.83
CA LYS A 89 -5.87 15.35 -5.00
C LYS A 89 -7.13 14.88 -4.27
N LYS A 90 -7.47 13.60 -4.40
CA LYS A 90 -8.61 13.00 -3.68
C LYS A 90 -8.35 13.00 -2.18
N ALA A 91 -7.16 12.60 -1.73
CA ALA A 91 -6.78 12.57 -0.32
C ALA A 91 -6.96 13.93 0.38
N LYS A 92 -6.50 15.01 -0.28
CA LYS A 92 -6.65 16.39 0.21
C LYS A 92 -8.13 16.84 0.28
N ALA A 93 -8.92 16.47 -0.73
CA ALA A 93 -10.34 16.80 -0.74
C ALA A 93 -11.07 16.10 0.41
N ASP A 94 -10.80 14.81 0.64
CA ASP A 94 -11.42 14.02 1.70
C ASP A 94 -10.98 14.48 3.11
N ALA A 95 -9.73 14.90 3.25
CA ALA A 95 -9.23 15.50 4.49
C ALA A 95 -9.99 16.79 4.83
N ALA A 96 -10.15 17.69 3.86
CA ALA A 96 -10.88 18.93 4.01
C ALA A 96 -12.36 18.69 4.35
N GLU A 97 -13.04 17.78 3.64
CA GLU A 97 -14.42 17.39 3.91
C GLU A 97 -14.58 16.79 5.31
N SER A 98 -13.58 16.05 5.76
CA SER A 98 -13.55 15.41 7.08
C SER A 98 -13.11 16.36 8.21
N GLY A 99 -12.69 17.59 7.91
CA GLY A 99 -12.20 18.55 8.89
C GLY A 99 -10.89 18.15 9.56
N VAL A 100 -10.03 17.39 8.89
CA VAL A 100 -8.72 16.99 9.41
C VAL A 100 -7.58 17.69 8.68
N ASP A 101 -6.53 18.04 9.43
CA ASP A 101 -5.30 18.63 8.88
C ASP A 101 -4.27 17.54 8.64
N VAL A 102 -3.86 17.37 7.36
CA VAL A 102 -2.87 16.38 6.92
C VAL A 102 -1.93 17.01 5.91
N GLU A 103 -0.63 16.84 6.12
CA GLU A 103 0.40 17.23 5.16
C GLU A 103 0.51 16.18 4.05
N TYR A 104 -0.06 16.44 2.86
CA TYR A 104 0.08 15.55 1.70
C TYR A 104 1.18 16.02 0.76
N VAL A 105 2.17 15.14 0.51
CA VAL A 105 3.39 15.41 -0.24
C VAL A 105 3.48 14.49 -1.47
N LEU A 106 3.66 15.09 -2.65
CA LEU A 106 3.98 14.36 -3.87
C LEU A 106 5.47 14.00 -3.85
N GLY A 107 5.80 12.71 -3.91
CA GLY A 107 7.18 12.28 -3.84
C GLY A 107 7.38 10.78 -3.96
N ASP A 108 8.64 10.38 -4.09
CA ASP A 108 9.08 9.00 -4.19
C ASP A 108 9.59 8.51 -2.81
N MET A 109 9.05 7.37 -2.35
CA MET A 109 9.45 6.78 -1.07
C MET A 109 10.90 6.30 -1.01
N ARG A 110 11.59 6.21 -2.17
CA ARG A 110 13.02 5.91 -2.27
C ARG A 110 13.92 7.10 -1.95
N SER A 111 13.34 8.30 -1.75
CA SER A 111 14.10 9.54 -1.47
C SER A 111 13.25 10.47 -0.61
N LEU A 112 13.36 10.32 0.71
CA LEU A 112 12.59 11.12 1.66
C LEU A 112 13.36 12.39 2.07
N PRO A 113 12.68 13.56 2.14
CA PRO A 113 13.33 14.80 2.55
C PRO A 113 13.48 14.92 4.07
N TRP A 114 12.93 13.99 4.86
CA TRP A 114 12.86 14.07 6.31
C TRP A 114 13.94 13.23 7.00
N ARG A 115 14.45 13.74 8.12
CA ARG A 115 15.37 13.05 9.02
C ARG A 115 14.90 13.26 10.46
N ASP A 116 14.86 12.20 11.27
CA ASP A 116 14.51 12.21 12.70
C ASP A 116 13.24 13.04 13.03
N ARG A 117 12.21 12.96 12.14
CA ARG A 117 11.02 13.79 12.24
C ARG A 117 9.83 13.06 12.87
N PHE A 118 9.67 11.76 12.59
CA PHE A 118 8.48 11.00 12.92
C PHE A 118 8.71 10.04 14.09
N ASP A 119 7.68 9.83 14.91
CA ASP A 119 7.67 8.80 15.94
C ASP A 119 7.28 7.44 15.37
N ALA A 120 6.52 7.44 14.26
CA ALA A 120 6.14 6.23 13.55
C ALA A 120 6.04 6.48 12.04
N ALA A 121 6.28 5.40 11.25
CA ALA A 121 5.99 5.37 9.83
C ALA A 121 5.30 4.05 9.49
N PHE A 122 4.53 4.03 8.39
CA PHE A 122 3.94 2.78 7.93
C PHE A 122 3.75 2.73 6.41
N LEU A 123 3.75 1.49 5.88
CA LEU A 123 3.36 1.10 4.54
C LEU A 123 2.21 0.10 4.70
N TRP A 124 1.04 0.45 4.20
CA TRP A 124 -0.16 -0.34 4.39
C TRP A 124 -0.73 -0.83 3.07
N TYR A 125 -1.36 -2.01 3.10
CA TYR A 125 -2.08 -2.58 1.97
C TYR A 125 -1.20 -2.81 0.74
N LEU A 126 -0.12 -3.61 0.90
CA LEU A 126 0.80 -4.01 -0.18
C LEU A 126 1.61 -2.87 -0.81
N THR A 127 1.83 -1.79 -0.10
CA THR A 127 2.58 -0.64 -0.63
C THR A 127 4.09 -0.90 -0.77
N PHE A 128 4.63 -1.97 -0.15
CA PHE A 128 6.04 -2.35 -0.24
C PHE A 128 6.29 -3.40 -1.31
N GLY A 129 7.49 -3.39 -1.94
CA GLY A 129 7.91 -4.43 -2.86
C GLY A 129 7.80 -4.10 -4.35
N TYR A 130 7.40 -2.89 -4.72
CA TYR A 130 7.22 -2.48 -6.13
C TYR A 130 8.51 -2.30 -6.92
N PHE A 131 9.65 -2.29 -6.26
CA PHE A 131 10.95 -2.02 -6.89
C PHE A 131 11.82 -3.28 -6.92
N GLY A 132 13.00 -3.18 -7.51
CA GLY A 132 14.06 -4.18 -7.34
C GLY A 132 14.55 -4.21 -5.89
N ASP A 133 15.18 -5.32 -5.48
CA ASP A 133 15.57 -5.55 -4.07
C ASP A 133 16.42 -4.41 -3.48
N ALA A 134 17.38 -3.87 -4.26
CA ALA A 134 18.22 -2.75 -3.82
C ALA A 134 17.43 -1.47 -3.52
N ASP A 135 16.42 -1.16 -4.34
CA ASP A 135 15.55 -0.01 -4.12
C ASP A 135 14.53 -0.26 -3.01
N ASN A 136 14.02 -1.49 -2.85
CA ASN A 136 13.20 -1.86 -1.70
C ASN A 136 13.99 -1.72 -0.38
N GLU A 137 15.26 -2.16 -0.34
CA GLU A 137 16.14 -1.91 0.81
C GLU A 137 16.39 -0.40 1.03
N ARG A 138 16.48 0.39 -0.04
CA ARG A 138 16.60 1.85 0.05
C ARG A 138 15.37 2.48 0.69
N VAL A 139 14.15 2.04 0.34
CA VAL A 139 12.92 2.50 1.01
C VAL A 139 12.99 2.29 2.51
N LEU A 140 13.46 1.11 2.97
CA LEU A 140 13.59 0.83 4.40
C LEU A 140 14.63 1.73 5.09
N ARG A 141 15.77 2.02 4.44
CA ARG A 141 16.78 2.95 4.96
C ARG A 141 16.24 4.38 5.05
N GLU A 142 15.51 4.84 4.04
CA GLU A 142 14.87 6.16 4.04
C GLU A 142 13.83 6.26 5.15
N ALA A 143 12.97 5.23 5.31
CA ALA A 143 12.02 5.16 6.41
C ALA A 143 12.72 5.21 7.77
N ALA A 144 13.76 4.39 7.98
CA ALA A 144 14.56 4.42 9.20
C ALA A 144 15.14 5.82 9.48
N SER A 145 15.71 6.46 8.45
CA SER A 145 16.31 7.80 8.59
C SER A 145 15.28 8.89 8.93
N SER A 146 14.03 8.73 8.50
CA SER A 146 12.93 9.66 8.79
C SER A 146 12.39 9.54 10.23
N LEU A 147 12.60 8.38 10.86
CA LEU A 147 12.16 8.09 12.22
C LEU A 147 13.15 8.61 13.26
N ARG A 148 12.62 9.07 14.38
CA ARG A 148 13.39 9.38 15.59
C ARG A 148 13.91 8.10 16.25
N LYS A 149 14.88 8.23 17.14
CA LYS A 149 15.30 7.14 18.01
C LYS A 149 14.11 6.64 18.85
N GLY A 150 13.93 5.32 18.90
CA GLY A 150 12.76 4.69 19.52
C GLY A 150 11.49 4.71 18.64
N GLY A 151 11.60 5.21 17.40
CA GLY A 151 10.51 5.22 16.44
C GLY A 151 10.18 3.81 15.90
N ARG A 152 9.01 3.66 15.29
CA ARG A 152 8.53 2.38 14.78
C ARG A 152 8.16 2.45 13.30
N LEU A 153 8.47 1.38 12.57
CA LEU A 153 8.01 1.19 11.20
C LEU A 153 7.06 -0.01 11.14
N LEU A 154 5.89 0.19 10.55
CA LEU A 154 4.94 -0.89 10.28
C LEU A 154 4.85 -1.15 8.78
N ILE A 155 4.89 -2.43 8.38
CA ILE A 155 4.71 -2.87 6.99
C ILE A 155 3.64 -3.95 6.97
N ASP A 156 2.58 -3.75 6.16
CA ASP A 156 1.53 -4.72 5.93
C ASP A 156 1.69 -5.34 4.54
N HIS A 157 1.83 -6.66 4.48
CA HIS A 157 2.05 -7.40 3.24
C HIS A 157 1.30 -8.72 3.18
N VAL A 158 1.30 -9.36 2.00
CA VAL A 158 0.84 -10.74 1.84
C VAL A 158 1.79 -11.66 2.59
N ASN A 159 1.22 -12.62 3.32
CA ASN A 159 2.01 -13.71 3.90
C ASN A 159 2.51 -14.65 2.79
N SER A 160 3.81 -14.65 2.54
CA SER A 160 4.42 -15.48 1.48
C SER A 160 4.22 -16.98 1.70
N PHE A 161 4.05 -17.45 2.95
CA PHE A 161 3.78 -18.85 3.28
C PHE A 161 2.35 -19.29 2.92
N ALA A 162 1.39 -18.36 2.96
CA ALA A 162 -0.01 -18.63 2.65
C ALA A 162 -0.35 -18.46 1.17
N VAL A 163 0.64 -18.10 0.33
CA VAL A 163 0.43 -17.98 -1.11
C VAL A 163 0.38 -19.38 -1.72
N PRO A 164 -0.75 -19.77 -2.35
CA PRO A 164 -0.84 -21.06 -3.01
C PRO A 164 0.19 -21.19 -4.14
N SER A 165 0.86 -22.32 -4.20
CA SER A 165 1.78 -22.69 -5.30
C SER A 165 1.02 -23.22 -6.52
N HIS A 166 0.01 -22.50 -6.98
CA HIS A 166 -0.79 -22.90 -8.14
C HIS A 166 -0.17 -22.36 -9.44
N GLU A 167 -0.17 -23.19 -10.48
CA GLU A 167 0.19 -22.77 -11.83
C GLU A 167 -0.82 -21.80 -12.43
N ALA A 168 -2.10 -21.87 -12.00
CA ALA A 168 -3.18 -21.00 -12.49
C ALA A 168 -3.27 -19.70 -11.69
N PRO A 169 -3.47 -18.54 -12.35
CA PRO A 169 -3.71 -17.28 -11.68
C PRO A 169 -4.95 -17.30 -10.79
N ILE A 170 -4.88 -16.60 -9.65
CA ILE A 170 -6.06 -16.33 -8.82
C ILE A 170 -6.75 -15.10 -9.38
N CYS A 171 -8.07 -15.18 -9.61
CA CYS A 171 -8.85 -14.05 -10.10
C CYS A 171 -9.63 -13.39 -8.97
N TYR A 172 -9.44 -12.08 -8.80
CA TYR A 172 -10.25 -11.23 -7.94
C TYR A 172 -11.13 -10.34 -8.80
N VAL A 173 -12.42 -10.30 -8.52
CA VAL A 173 -13.39 -9.50 -9.28
C VAL A 173 -14.01 -8.48 -8.33
N ALA A 174 -13.97 -7.21 -8.71
CA ALA A 174 -14.74 -6.15 -8.08
C ALA A 174 -15.72 -5.57 -9.12
N GLN A 175 -16.98 -5.41 -8.71
CA GLN A 175 -18.03 -4.85 -9.54
C GLN A 175 -18.58 -3.57 -8.91
N ARG A 176 -18.73 -2.53 -9.72
CA ARG A 176 -19.41 -1.29 -9.35
C ARG A 176 -20.36 -0.89 -10.47
N ASN A 177 -21.66 -0.94 -10.22
CA ASN A 177 -22.70 -0.88 -11.25
C ASN A 177 -22.47 -1.93 -12.34
N ASP A 178 -22.37 -1.51 -13.61
CA ASP A 178 -22.09 -2.38 -14.76
C ASP A 178 -20.59 -2.48 -15.09
N ASP A 179 -19.73 -1.80 -14.32
CA ASP A 179 -18.29 -1.78 -14.53
C ASP A 179 -17.59 -2.88 -13.71
N LEU A 180 -16.53 -3.46 -14.29
CA LEU A 180 -15.77 -4.57 -13.70
C LEU A 180 -14.27 -4.22 -13.59
N ARG A 181 -13.68 -4.62 -12.47
CA ARG A 181 -12.25 -4.77 -12.30
C ARG A 181 -11.93 -6.24 -12.06
N ILE A 182 -11.04 -6.79 -12.86
CA ILE A 182 -10.60 -8.18 -12.76
C ILE A 182 -9.09 -8.16 -12.58
N ASP A 183 -8.60 -8.62 -11.43
CA ASP A 183 -7.19 -8.77 -11.14
C ASP A 183 -6.83 -10.26 -11.22
N MET A 184 -6.00 -10.62 -12.19
CA MET A 184 -5.42 -11.95 -12.35
C MET A 184 -4.03 -11.96 -11.72
N VAL A 185 -3.88 -12.71 -10.62
CA VAL A 185 -2.68 -12.68 -9.79
C VAL A 185 -1.97 -14.03 -9.86
N SER A 186 -0.72 -14.01 -10.27
CA SER A 186 0.17 -15.17 -10.29
C SER A 186 1.46 -14.90 -9.48
N THR A 187 2.13 -15.96 -9.04
CA THR A 187 3.37 -15.85 -8.26
C THR A 187 4.47 -16.66 -8.92
N GLU A 188 5.56 -15.99 -9.24
CA GLU A 188 6.79 -16.62 -9.69
C GLU A 188 7.59 -17.09 -8.46
N VAL A 189 7.51 -18.38 -8.16
CA VAL A 189 8.02 -18.94 -6.89
C VAL A 189 9.52 -18.71 -6.71
N LEU A 190 10.32 -18.87 -7.77
CA LEU A 190 11.79 -18.75 -7.69
C LEU A 190 12.27 -17.34 -7.39
N THR A 191 11.58 -16.33 -7.90
CA THR A 191 11.93 -14.92 -7.68
C THR A 191 11.12 -14.29 -6.55
N GLY A 192 10.03 -14.93 -6.12
CA GLY A 192 9.06 -14.38 -5.18
C GLY A 192 8.32 -13.14 -5.73
N ARG A 193 8.30 -12.94 -7.05
CA ARG A 193 7.53 -11.87 -7.68
C ARG A 193 6.09 -12.29 -7.82
N ARG A 194 5.20 -11.41 -7.42
CA ARG A 194 3.77 -11.56 -7.61
C ARG A 194 3.31 -10.58 -8.67
N HIS A 195 2.81 -11.12 -9.77
CA HIS A 195 2.30 -10.37 -10.91
C HIS A 195 0.80 -10.17 -10.77
N CYS A 196 0.32 -8.98 -11.12
CA CYS A 196 -1.09 -8.65 -11.17
C CYS A 196 -1.41 -8.06 -12.54
N ASP A 197 -2.09 -8.86 -13.37
CA ASP A 197 -2.67 -8.41 -14.64
C ASP A 197 -4.08 -7.92 -14.38
N ARG A 198 -4.28 -6.61 -14.45
CA ARG A 198 -5.56 -5.96 -14.21
C ARG A 198 -6.29 -5.68 -15.52
N LEU A 199 -7.54 -6.13 -15.60
CA LEU A 199 -8.49 -5.78 -16.63
C LEU A 199 -9.57 -4.87 -16.02
N ILE A 200 -9.76 -3.70 -16.61
CA ILE A 200 -10.85 -2.78 -16.27
C ILE A 200 -11.81 -2.74 -17.45
N VAL A 201 -13.07 -3.02 -17.18
CA VAL A 201 -14.20 -2.79 -18.11
C VAL A 201 -15.01 -1.65 -17.52
N ARG A 202 -14.96 -0.47 -18.12
CA ARG A 202 -15.63 0.72 -17.62
C ARG A 202 -16.05 1.66 -18.74
N ASN A 203 -17.29 2.16 -18.70
CA ASN A 203 -17.86 3.04 -19.71
C ASN A 203 -17.74 2.47 -21.14
N GLY A 204 -17.94 1.17 -21.34
CA GLY A 204 -17.80 0.50 -22.62
C GLY A 204 -16.36 0.35 -23.12
N CYS A 205 -15.36 0.73 -22.34
CA CYS A 205 -13.93 0.60 -22.66
C CYS A 205 -13.28 -0.51 -21.84
N VAL A 206 -12.33 -1.20 -22.47
CA VAL A 206 -11.48 -2.21 -21.82
C VAL A 206 -10.06 -1.67 -21.73
N ARG A 207 -9.49 -1.65 -20.53
CA ARG A 207 -8.10 -1.27 -20.27
C ARG A 207 -7.36 -2.39 -19.56
N ARG A 208 -6.09 -2.53 -19.87
CA ARG A 208 -5.22 -3.51 -19.22
C ARG A 208 -4.02 -2.80 -18.63
N THR A 209 -3.67 -3.15 -17.40
CA THR A 209 -2.44 -2.70 -16.73
C THR A 209 -1.78 -3.89 -16.08
N HIS A 210 -0.47 -3.84 -15.98
CA HIS A 210 0.34 -4.84 -15.31
C HIS A 210 1.10 -4.19 -14.16
N LEU A 211 1.22 -4.90 -13.06
CA LEU A 211 2.02 -4.51 -11.91
C LEU A 211 2.64 -5.77 -11.32
N TYR A 212 3.85 -5.69 -10.82
CA TYR A 212 4.40 -6.72 -9.98
C TYR A 212 4.88 -6.14 -8.65
N TYR A 213 4.96 -7.00 -7.64
CA TYR A 213 5.59 -6.69 -6.37
C TYR A 213 6.28 -7.92 -5.81
N ARG A 214 7.38 -7.68 -5.10
CA ARG A 214 8.19 -8.72 -4.50
C ARG A 214 7.56 -9.16 -3.17
N LEU A 215 7.34 -10.46 -3.00
CA LEU A 215 7.00 -11.08 -1.73
C LEU A 215 8.29 -11.40 -0.98
N TYR A 216 8.39 -10.93 0.25
CA TYR A 216 9.46 -11.27 1.16
C TYR A 216 8.92 -12.13 2.30
N GLY A 217 9.67 -13.14 2.72
CA GLY A 217 9.41 -13.87 3.95
C GLY A 217 9.87 -13.07 5.18
N PHE A 218 9.40 -13.45 6.37
CA PHE A 218 9.76 -12.76 7.61
C PHE A 218 11.28 -12.69 7.82
N ALA A 219 12.03 -13.76 7.53
CA ALA A 219 13.49 -13.76 7.68
C ALA A 219 14.19 -12.75 6.75
N GLU A 220 13.68 -12.58 5.52
CA GLU A 220 14.18 -11.58 4.58
C GLU A 220 13.89 -10.16 5.11
N TYR A 221 12.66 -9.89 5.56
CA TYR A 221 12.30 -8.62 6.20
C TYR A 221 13.18 -8.32 7.41
N ALA A 222 13.36 -9.29 8.31
CA ALA A 222 14.17 -9.08 9.50
C ALA A 222 15.65 -8.76 9.16
N ARG A 223 16.21 -9.39 8.13
CA ARG A 223 17.56 -9.08 7.61
C ARG A 223 17.62 -7.66 7.04
N MET A 224 16.69 -7.30 6.15
CA MET A 224 16.64 -6.00 5.49
C MET A 224 16.43 -4.86 6.49
N LEU A 225 15.54 -5.04 7.46
CA LEU A 225 15.23 -4.06 8.50
C LEU A 225 16.42 -3.85 9.46
N ARG A 226 17.11 -4.93 9.88
CA ARG A 226 18.36 -4.79 10.66
C ARG A 226 19.43 -4.04 9.88
N SER A 227 19.58 -4.33 8.58
CA SER A 227 20.52 -3.60 7.72
C SER A 227 20.15 -2.14 7.53
N ALA A 228 18.87 -1.79 7.67
CA ALA A 228 18.38 -0.41 7.64
C ALA A 228 18.52 0.33 8.98
N GLY A 229 18.93 -0.36 10.09
CA GLY A 229 19.18 0.23 11.39
C GLY A 229 18.07 0.02 12.43
N PHE A 230 17.15 -0.93 12.22
CA PHE A 230 16.18 -1.33 13.24
C PHE A 230 16.77 -2.38 14.18
N GLU A 231 16.49 -2.25 15.50
CA GLU A 231 17.04 -3.12 16.55
C GLU A 231 16.27 -4.44 16.69
N SER A 232 14.94 -4.38 16.60
CA SER A 232 14.06 -5.55 16.71
C SER A 232 12.91 -5.51 15.72
N VAL A 233 12.33 -6.69 15.44
CA VAL A 233 11.27 -6.89 14.45
C VAL A 233 10.28 -7.90 15.01
N ASP A 234 9.01 -7.51 15.08
CA ASP A 234 7.88 -8.36 15.48
C ASP A 234 7.00 -8.67 14.28
N ALA A 235 6.33 -9.84 14.30
CA ALA A 235 5.41 -10.28 13.28
C ALA A 235 4.00 -10.50 13.85
N TYR A 236 3.01 -10.04 13.10
CA TYR A 236 1.59 -10.17 13.40
C TYR A 236 0.85 -10.67 12.17
N GLY A 237 -0.34 -11.19 12.38
CA GLY A 237 -1.33 -11.49 11.34
C GLY A 237 -2.17 -10.27 10.99
N GLU A 238 -3.29 -10.53 10.33
CA GLU A 238 -4.23 -9.51 9.90
C GLU A 238 -4.74 -8.67 11.08
N GLU A 239 -4.78 -7.35 10.91
CA GLU A 239 -5.24 -6.37 11.91
C GLU A 239 -4.56 -6.51 13.30
N GLY A 240 -3.33 -7.05 13.33
CA GLY A 240 -2.57 -7.20 14.57
C GLY A 240 -2.89 -8.47 15.39
N ALA A 241 -3.60 -9.42 14.81
CA ALA A 241 -3.78 -10.75 15.40
C ALA A 241 -2.44 -11.49 15.52
N ALA A 242 -2.42 -12.61 16.26
CA ALA A 242 -1.25 -13.48 16.27
C ALA A 242 -0.93 -13.98 14.86
N PHE A 243 0.35 -13.97 14.49
CA PHE A 243 0.78 -14.50 13.20
C PHE A 243 0.55 -16.01 13.12
N THR A 244 0.00 -16.46 11.99
CA THR A 244 -0.11 -17.88 11.64
C THR A 244 0.42 -18.10 10.23
N SER A 245 0.99 -19.27 9.95
CA SER A 245 1.60 -19.58 8.65
C SER A 245 0.58 -19.64 7.50
N ASP A 246 -0.67 -19.89 7.79
CA ASP A 246 -1.80 -20.00 6.86
C ASP A 246 -2.65 -18.72 6.78
N GLY A 247 -2.40 -17.74 7.66
CA GLY A 247 -3.06 -16.44 7.62
C GLY A 247 -2.70 -15.64 6.37
N PRO A 248 -3.62 -14.82 5.82
CA PRO A 248 -3.41 -14.13 4.54
C PRO A 248 -2.40 -12.99 4.62
N ARG A 249 -2.15 -12.43 5.81
CA ARG A 249 -1.33 -11.24 6.02
C ARG A 249 -0.12 -11.51 6.90
N LEU A 250 0.97 -10.84 6.56
CA LEU A 250 2.16 -10.66 7.39
C LEU A 250 2.29 -9.16 7.70
N VAL A 251 2.01 -8.79 8.93
CA VAL A 251 2.17 -7.43 9.43
C VAL A 251 3.43 -7.39 10.28
N ILE A 252 4.36 -6.51 9.94
CA ILE A 252 5.67 -6.38 10.56
C ILE A 252 5.75 -5.07 11.31
N VAL A 253 6.24 -5.09 12.54
CA VAL A 253 6.59 -3.89 13.31
C VAL A 253 8.07 -3.93 13.63
N ALA A 254 8.82 -2.95 13.14
CA ALA A 254 10.24 -2.80 13.37
C ALA A 254 10.49 -1.61 14.32
N HIS A 255 11.43 -1.75 15.25
CA HIS A 255 11.77 -0.78 16.29
C HIS A 255 13.17 -0.22 16.05
N LYS A 256 13.29 1.12 16.01
CA LYS A 256 14.56 1.87 15.81
C LYS A 256 15.19 2.27 17.13
#